data_7dd4dc444ad90bc00831515b25168acb
#
_entry.id   7dd4dc444ad90bc00831515b25168acb
#
_cell.length_a   1.000
_cell.length_b   1.000
_cell.length_c   1.000
_cell.angle_alpha   90.00
_cell.angle_beta   90.00
_cell.angle_gamma   90.00
#
_symmetry.space_group_name_H-M   'P 1'
#
loop_
_entity.id
_entity.type
_entity.pdbx_description
1 polymer ?
#
loop_
_entity_poly.entity_id
_entity_poly.type
_entity_poly.pdbx_seq_one_letter_code
_entity_poly.pdbx_strand_id
1 'polypeptide(L)'
;RLEINDDLDRRMSKALDSLHPRGPDQNGILVDEYSYFVHARLSIIDITDNGKQPIHKYGKTIIYNGEIYNYEEVKKKLEKSGYNFFSNSDTEVLIAAWDKWGEDALEHISGMYAFAIWDKSNKQLTLIRDPYGKKPLFYSINNNMIAFASDLRSLENIIDCGEINPLAVESLFKYRFIYDPLSIYKNVH
;
A
#
# COMPACT_ATOMS: atom_id res chain seq x y z
N ARG A 1 16.48 11.90 -2.80
CA ARG A 1 15.61 12.46 -3.83
C ARG A 1 15.40 11.43 -4.92
N LEU A 2 14.15 11.18 -5.33
CA LEU A 2 13.82 10.24 -6.39
C LEU A 2 14.19 10.85 -7.74
N GLU A 3 14.93 10.12 -8.55
CA GLU A 3 15.24 10.54 -9.92
C GLU A 3 14.10 10.09 -10.85
N ILE A 4 13.16 11.02 -11.09
CA ILE A 4 12.03 10.78 -11.98
C ILE A 4 12.50 11.01 -13.41
N ASN A 5 12.38 9.98 -14.25
CA ASN A 5 12.76 9.97 -15.64
C ASN A 5 11.84 9.05 -16.45
N ASP A 6 11.94 9.10 -17.77
CA ASP A 6 11.09 8.32 -18.68
C ASP A 6 11.17 6.80 -18.43
N ASP A 7 12.29 6.30 -17.93
CA ASP A 7 12.44 4.87 -17.60
C ASP A 7 11.64 4.51 -16.34
N LEU A 8 11.69 5.33 -15.29
CA LEU A 8 10.89 5.13 -14.09
C LEU A 8 9.40 5.25 -14.42
N ASP A 9 8.99 6.25 -15.19
CA ASP A 9 7.60 6.43 -15.60
C ASP A 9 7.09 5.21 -16.38
N ARG A 10 7.88 4.68 -17.30
CA ARG A 10 7.54 3.46 -18.05
C ARG A 10 7.41 2.24 -17.13
N ARG A 11 8.30 2.07 -16.16
CA ARG A 11 8.24 0.97 -15.18
C ARG A 11 7.01 1.08 -14.28
N MET A 12 6.70 2.27 -13.78
CA MET A 12 5.52 2.51 -12.95
C MET A 12 4.21 2.31 -13.75
N SER A 13 4.18 2.68 -15.03
CA SER A 13 3.04 2.39 -15.91
C SER A 13 2.83 0.87 -16.06
N LYS A 14 3.89 0.11 -16.34
CA LYS A 14 3.80 -1.36 -16.43
C LYS A 14 3.36 -2.00 -15.10
N ALA A 15 3.84 -1.47 -13.97
CA ALA A 15 3.41 -1.93 -12.66
C ALA A 15 1.92 -1.70 -12.45
N LEU A 16 1.40 -0.53 -12.83
CA LEU A 16 -0.02 -0.21 -12.78
C LEU A 16 -0.85 -1.14 -13.68
N ASP A 17 -0.39 -1.37 -14.93
CA ASP A 17 -1.05 -2.28 -15.86
C ASP A 17 -1.14 -3.71 -15.30
N SER A 18 -0.10 -4.18 -14.61
CA SER A 18 -0.12 -5.51 -13.98
C SER A 18 -1.10 -5.62 -12.81
N LEU A 19 -1.47 -4.50 -12.18
CA LEU A 19 -2.48 -4.44 -11.13
C LEU A 19 -3.92 -4.36 -11.67
N HIS A 20 -4.10 -3.97 -12.94
CA HIS A 20 -5.42 -3.75 -13.53
C HIS A 20 -6.40 -4.92 -13.35
N PRO A 21 -6.01 -6.21 -13.49
CA PRO A 21 -6.94 -7.33 -13.26
C PRO A 21 -7.51 -7.40 -11.83
N ARG A 22 -6.84 -6.74 -10.86
CA ARG A 22 -7.24 -6.69 -9.44
C ARG A 22 -8.00 -5.41 -9.08
N GLY A 23 -7.87 -4.37 -9.87
CA GLY A 23 -8.51 -3.07 -9.66
C GLY A 23 -8.82 -2.37 -10.97
N PRO A 24 -9.86 -2.83 -11.71
CA PRO A 24 -10.12 -2.34 -13.06
C PRO A 24 -10.88 -1.01 -13.10
N ASP A 25 -11.43 -0.54 -11.98
CA ASP A 25 -12.42 0.53 -11.99
C ASP A 25 -11.78 1.92 -12.09
N GLN A 26 -10.69 2.15 -11.36
CA GLN A 26 -10.04 3.45 -11.32
C GLN A 26 -8.52 3.30 -11.14
N ASN A 27 -7.78 4.18 -11.79
CA ASN A 27 -6.33 4.31 -11.60
C ASN A 27 -6.00 5.64 -10.94
N GLY A 28 -5.00 5.63 -10.06
CA GLY A 28 -4.48 6.83 -9.44
C GLY A 28 -2.96 6.84 -9.43
N ILE A 29 -2.41 8.02 -9.61
CA ILE A 29 -0.97 8.28 -9.62
C ILE A 29 -0.70 9.52 -8.77
N LEU A 30 0.31 9.45 -7.93
CA LEU A 30 0.82 10.59 -7.18
C LEU A 30 2.35 10.54 -7.20
N VAL A 31 2.94 11.64 -7.62
CA VAL A 31 4.40 11.77 -7.77
C VAL A 31 4.87 13.01 -7.02
N ASP A 32 5.92 12.87 -6.23
CA ASP A 32 6.66 13.99 -5.66
C ASP A 32 8.17 13.78 -5.77
N GLU A 33 8.97 14.69 -5.22
CA GLU A 33 10.43 14.62 -5.33
C GLU A 33 11.08 13.42 -4.61
N TYR A 34 10.32 12.67 -3.80
CA TYR A 34 10.80 11.52 -3.00
C TYR A 34 10.00 10.25 -3.23
N SER A 35 8.81 10.34 -3.81
CA SER A 35 7.89 9.23 -3.92
C SER A 35 7.15 9.18 -5.25
N TYR A 36 6.85 7.97 -5.70
CA TYR A 36 6.02 7.69 -6.87
C TYR A 36 5.05 6.56 -6.51
N PHE A 37 3.77 6.89 -6.37
CA PHE A 37 2.72 5.93 -6.03
C PHE A 37 1.78 5.71 -7.20
N VAL A 38 1.45 4.46 -7.47
CA VAL A 38 0.39 4.06 -8.40
C VAL A 38 -0.60 3.15 -7.67
N HIS A 39 -1.87 3.29 -8.00
CA HIS A 39 -2.93 2.48 -7.41
C HIS A 39 -3.96 2.10 -8.47
N ALA A 40 -4.32 0.81 -8.51
CA ALA A 40 -5.43 0.27 -9.28
C ALA A 40 -6.54 -0.13 -8.31
N ARG A 41 -7.72 0.47 -8.46
CA ARG A 41 -8.83 0.36 -7.53
C ARG A 41 -9.92 -0.56 -8.03
N LEU A 42 -10.39 -1.45 -7.16
CA LEU A 42 -11.68 -2.10 -7.22
C LEU A 42 -12.64 -1.35 -6.27
N SER A 43 -13.65 -0.70 -6.81
CA SER A 43 -14.57 0.18 -6.06
C SER A 43 -15.65 -0.64 -5.36
N ILE A 44 -15.52 -0.86 -4.05
CA ILE A 44 -16.47 -1.66 -3.25
C ILE A 44 -17.24 -0.76 -2.28
N ILE A 45 -16.57 -0.01 -1.43
CA ILE A 45 -17.23 0.84 -0.41
C ILE A 45 -17.47 2.17 -1.05
N ASP A 46 -16.95 3.03 -1.46
CA ASP A 46 -17.27 4.30 -2.12
C ASP A 46 -17.02 4.20 -3.63
N ILE A 47 -18.06 4.12 -4.42
CA ILE A 47 -17.96 4.00 -5.88
C ILE A 47 -17.68 5.34 -6.59
N THR A 48 -17.60 6.44 -5.83
CA THR A 48 -17.33 7.76 -6.36
C THR A 48 -15.83 8.03 -6.50
N ASP A 49 -15.50 9.12 -7.19
CA ASP A 49 -14.10 9.57 -7.32
C ASP A 49 -13.48 10.00 -5.97
N ASN A 50 -14.30 10.25 -4.94
CA ASN A 50 -13.80 10.62 -3.61
C ASN A 50 -13.04 9.49 -2.90
N GLY A 51 -13.26 8.23 -3.31
CA GLY A 51 -12.49 7.07 -2.81
C GLY A 51 -11.24 6.75 -3.62
N LYS A 52 -10.89 7.56 -4.63
CA LYS A 52 -9.71 7.33 -5.46
C LYS A 52 -8.43 7.45 -4.64
N GLN A 53 -7.48 6.56 -4.90
CA GLN A 53 -6.18 6.53 -4.25
C GLN A 53 -5.05 6.78 -5.28
N PRO A 54 -3.87 7.29 -4.85
CA PRO A 54 -3.48 7.67 -3.48
C PRO A 54 -4.27 8.85 -2.92
N ILE A 55 -4.53 8.85 -1.60
CA ILE A 55 -5.15 9.99 -0.89
C ILE A 55 -4.04 10.80 -0.20
N HIS A 56 -4.03 12.10 -0.46
CA HIS A 56 -3.17 13.04 0.26
C HIS A 56 -4.00 13.90 1.22
N LYS A 57 -3.76 13.73 2.52
CA LYS A 57 -4.47 14.47 3.58
C LYS A 57 -3.58 14.59 4.82
N TYR A 58 -3.73 15.67 5.58
CA TYR A 58 -2.97 15.93 6.81
C TYR A 58 -1.44 15.88 6.61
N GLY A 59 -0.94 16.34 5.45
CA GLY A 59 0.49 16.29 5.11
C GLY A 59 1.05 14.90 4.83
N LYS A 60 0.19 13.89 4.77
CA LYS A 60 0.55 12.49 4.52
C LYS A 60 -0.15 11.94 3.28
N THR A 61 0.46 10.96 2.65
CA THR A 61 -0.12 10.23 1.52
C THR A 61 -0.33 8.77 1.90
N ILE A 62 -1.50 8.23 1.62
CA ILE A 62 -1.83 6.82 1.84
C ILE A 62 -2.15 6.13 0.51
N ILE A 63 -1.68 4.88 0.37
CA ILE A 63 -2.24 3.87 -0.52
C ILE A 63 -2.57 2.62 0.31
N TYR A 64 -3.71 2.02 -0.01
CA TYR A 64 -4.31 1.00 0.83
C TYR A 64 -4.99 -0.07 0.00
N ASN A 65 -4.76 -1.32 0.37
CA ASN A 65 -5.42 -2.51 -0.14
C ASN A 65 -6.04 -3.26 1.03
N GLY A 66 -7.36 -3.24 1.15
CA GLY A 66 -8.00 -3.90 2.27
C GLY A 66 -9.45 -3.51 2.48
N GLU A 67 -9.93 -3.80 3.68
CA GLU A 67 -11.23 -3.42 4.19
C GLU A 67 -11.17 -3.28 5.71
N ILE A 68 -11.49 -2.08 6.22
CA ILE A 68 -11.61 -1.83 7.66
C ILE A 68 -13.06 -2.05 8.07
N TYR A 69 -13.36 -3.14 8.73
CA TYR A 69 -14.73 -3.57 9.03
C TYR A 69 -15.48 -2.62 9.97
N ASN A 70 -14.76 -2.01 10.90
CA ASN A 70 -15.34 -1.08 11.90
C ASN A 70 -15.12 0.40 11.54
N TYR A 71 -14.89 0.73 10.26
CA TYR A 71 -14.56 2.09 9.83
C TYR A 71 -15.61 3.14 10.24
N GLU A 72 -16.90 2.78 10.26
CA GLU A 72 -17.95 3.70 10.69
C GLU A 72 -17.85 4.07 12.19
N GLU A 73 -17.46 3.12 13.04
CA GLU A 73 -17.24 3.39 14.47
C GLU A 73 -16.03 4.29 14.68
N VAL A 74 -14.94 4.01 13.93
CA VAL A 74 -13.71 4.82 13.94
C VAL A 74 -14.02 6.23 13.43
N LYS A 75 -14.78 6.36 12.34
CA LYS A 75 -15.23 7.64 11.78
C LYS A 75 -15.96 8.47 12.83
N LYS A 76 -16.95 7.90 13.53
CA LYS A 76 -17.71 8.58 14.61
C LYS A 76 -16.80 9.07 15.75
N LYS A 77 -15.77 8.32 16.13
CA LYS A 77 -14.77 8.76 17.15
C LYS A 77 -13.96 9.94 16.66
N LEU A 78 -13.54 9.91 15.40
CA LEU A 78 -12.76 10.97 14.78
C LEU A 78 -13.59 12.24 14.58
N GLU A 79 -14.85 12.14 14.18
CA GLU A 79 -15.80 13.26 14.07
C GLU A 79 -15.96 14.00 15.41
N LYS A 80 -16.10 13.26 16.52
CA LYS A 80 -16.10 13.84 17.87
C LYS A 80 -14.81 14.56 18.25
N SER A 81 -13.72 14.24 17.58
CA SER A 81 -12.40 14.89 17.73
C SER A 81 -12.19 16.03 16.72
N GLY A 82 -13.20 16.40 15.94
CA GLY A 82 -13.17 17.52 15.00
C GLY A 82 -12.74 17.19 13.58
N TYR A 83 -12.60 15.91 13.25
CA TYR A 83 -12.29 15.49 11.88
C TYR A 83 -13.52 15.53 10.98
N ASN A 84 -13.33 15.99 9.74
CA ASN A 84 -14.39 16.06 8.72
C ASN A 84 -14.04 15.11 7.56
N PHE A 85 -15.07 14.45 7.04
CA PHE A 85 -14.94 13.47 5.95
C PHE A 85 -15.70 13.92 4.72
N PHE A 86 -15.11 13.74 3.55
CA PHE A 86 -15.70 14.09 2.25
C PHE A 86 -16.14 12.87 1.45
N SER A 87 -15.74 11.69 1.90
CA SER A 87 -16.07 10.41 1.29
C SER A 87 -16.68 9.44 2.30
N ASN A 88 -17.20 8.34 1.78
CA ASN A 88 -17.58 7.19 2.59
C ASN A 88 -16.51 6.09 2.59
N SER A 89 -15.31 6.41 2.11
CA SER A 89 -14.21 5.46 2.00
C SER A 89 -13.57 5.20 3.37
N ASP A 90 -13.34 3.94 3.67
CA ASP A 90 -12.55 3.51 4.83
C ASP A 90 -11.08 3.99 4.74
N THR A 91 -10.56 4.21 3.53
CA THR A 91 -9.23 4.80 3.31
C THR A 91 -9.11 6.20 3.90
N GLU A 92 -10.14 7.05 3.74
CA GLU A 92 -10.14 8.39 4.33
C GLU A 92 -10.20 8.33 5.86
N VAL A 93 -10.94 7.37 6.40
CA VAL A 93 -11.00 7.13 7.84
C VAL A 93 -9.64 6.65 8.35
N LEU A 94 -8.97 5.78 7.62
CA LEU A 94 -7.67 5.24 8.00
C LEU A 94 -6.57 6.31 8.06
N ILE A 95 -6.49 7.21 7.06
CA ILE A 95 -5.49 8.29 7.09
C ILE A 95 -5.80 9.30 8.21
N ALA A 96 -7.07 9.55 8.53
CA ALA A 96 -7.47 10.41 9.65
C ALA A 96 -7.16 9.75 11.01
N ALA A 97 -7.36 8.44 11.13
CA ALA A 97 -6.97 7.66 12.30
C ALA A 97 -5.47 7.72 12.54
N TRP A 98 -4.69 7.55 11.47
CA TRP A 98 -3.23 7.66 11.52
C TRP A 98 -2.75 9.06 11.91
N ASP A 99 -3.41 10.11 11.39
CA ASP A 99 -3.09 11.48 11.79
C ASP A 99 -3.37 11.75 13.26
N LYS A 100 -4.46 11.22 13.78
CA LYS A 100 -4.88 11.40 15.17
C LYS A 100 -4.05 10.63 16.17
N TRP A 101 -3.78 9.35 15.88
CA TRP A 101 -3.24 8.38 16.85
C TRP A 101 -1.87 7.81 16.45
N GLY A 102 -1.37 8.09 15.23
CA GLY A 102 -0.14 7.48 14.76
C GLY A 102 -0.26 5.96 14.69
N GLU A 103 0.74 5.25 15.20
CA GLU A 103 0.76 3.78 15.24
C GLU A 103 -0.34 3.18 16.12
N ASP A 104 -0.80 3.90 17.14
CA ASP A 104 -1.91 3.47 18.01
C ASP A 104 -3.24 3.35 17.22
N ALA A 105 -3.33 3.92 16.01
CA ALA A 105 -4.46 3.69 15.13
C ALA A 105 -4.74 2.20 14.87
N LEU A 106 -3.70 1.35 14.91
CA LEU A 106 -3.81 -0.09 14.73
C LEU A 106 -4.62 -0.77 15.84
N GLU A 107 -4.68 -0.20 17.03
CA GLU A 107 -5.49 -0.71 18.14
C GLU A 107 -6.98 -0.36 17.97
N HIS A 108 -7.29 0.59 17.11
CA HIS A 108 -8.66 1.07 16.89
C HIS A 108 -9.34 0.48 15.66
N ILE A 109 -8.59 -0.12 14.75
CA ILE A 109 -9.09 -0.69 13.50
C ILE A 109 -9.20 -2.21 13.58
N SER A 110 -10.22 -2.75 12.93
CA SER A 110 -10.41 -4.18 12.72
C SER A 110 -10.68 -4.45 11.25
N GLY A 111 -9.95 -5.38 10.65
CA GLY A 111 -10.09 -5.63 9.23
C GLY A 111 -8.96 -6.47 8.64
N MET A 112 -8.91 -6.49 7.32
CA MET A 112 -7.82 -7.07 6.54
C MET A 112 -7.18 -5.94 5.73
N TYR A 113 -5.88 -5.74 5.88
CA TYR A 113 -5.24 -4.57 5.29
C TYR A 113 -3.76 -4.74 4.97
N ALA A 114 -3.35 -4.07 3.92
CA ALA A 114 -1.97 -3.68 3.66
C ALA A 114 -1.97 -2.23 3.19
N PHE A 115 -1.22 -1.36 3.83
CA PHE A 115 -1.16 0.04 3.45
C PHE A 115 0.22 0.65 3.65
N ALA A 116 0.45 1.73 2.93
CA ALA A 116 1.64 2.55 3.05
C ALA A 116 1.24 3.98 3.40
N ILE A 117 1.92 4.56 4.38
CA ILE A 117 1.81 5.97 4.74
C ILE A 117 3.15 6.64 4.42
N TRP A 118 3.11 7.66 3.59
CA TRP A 118 4.22 8.54 3.30
C TRP A 118 4.03 9.89 4.00
N ASP A 119 4.90 10.19 4.95
CA ASP A 119 5.01 11.51 5.57
C ASP A 119 6.14 12.28 4.90
N LYS A 120 5.76 13.23 4.05
CA LYS A 120 6.72 14.03 3.28
C LYS A 120 7.56 14.94 4.18
N SER A 121 6.99 15.43 5.27
CA SER A 121 7.66 16.38 6.18
C SER A 121 8.80 15.71 6.92
N ASN A 122 8.58 14.46 7.35
CA ASN A 122 9.55 13.66 8.08
C ASN A 122 10.38 12.76 7.15
N LYS A 123 10.06 12.70 5.85
CA LYS A 123 10.65 11.78 4.86
C LYS A 123 10.59 10.33 5.35
N GLN A 124 9.46 9.96 5.93
CA GLN A 124 9.21 8.65 6.52
C GLN A 124 8.17 7.90 5.73
N LEU A 125 8.51 6.67 5.32
CA LEU A 125 7.58 5.69 4.76
C LEU A 125 7.31 4.63 5.82
N THR A 126 6.04 4.43 6.14
CA THR A 126 5.58 3.35 7.01
C THR A 126 4.78 2.35 6.20
N LEU A 127 5.18 1.08 6.24
CA LEU A 127 4.50 -0.03 5.59
C LEU A 127 3.84 -0.89 6.66
N ILE A 128 2.55 -1.16 6.52
CA ILE A 128 1.77 -1.93 7.48
C ILE A 128 1.02 -3.05 6.76
N ARG A 129 1.01 -4.24 7.37
CA ARG A 129 0.23 -5.40 6.96
C ARG A 129 -0.58 -5.94 8.14
N ASP A 130 -1.77 -6.45 7.89
CA ASP A 130 -2.58 -7.06 8.95
C ASP A 130 -1.88 -8.26 9.61
N PRO A 131 -2.14 -8.52 10.90
CA PRO A 131 -1.41 -9.54 11.67
C PRO A 131 -1.51 -10.96 11.10
N TYR A 132 -2.54 -11.22 10.30
CA TYR A 132 -2.78 -12.53 9.69
C TYR A 132 -2.25 -12.62 8.25
N GLY A 133 -1.68 -11.54 7.72
CA GLY A 133 -1.18 -11.47 6.35
C GLY A 133 -2.24 -11.70 5.28
N LYS A 134 -3.50 -11.35 5.56
CA LYS A 134 -4.61 -11.56 4.61
C LYS A 134 -4.47 -10.74 3.34
N LYS A 135 -3.93 -9.53 3.47
CA LYS A 135 -3.59 -8.72 2.31
C LYS A 135 -2.09 -8.82 2.02
N PRO A 136 -1.70 -9.09 0.77
CA PRO A 136 -0.29 -9.20 0.43
C PRO A 136 0.39 -7.82 0.46
N LEU A 137 1.64 -7.83 0.90
CA LEU A 137 2.55 -6.69 0.84
C LEU A 137 3.95 -7.23 0.60
N PHE A 138 4.52 -6.92 -0.55
CA PHE A 138 5.90 -7.24 -0.91
C PHE A 138 6.72 -5.97 -0.90
N TYR A 139 7.94 -6.03 -0.41
CA TYR A 139 8.85 -4.89 -0.44
C TYR A 139 10.29 -5.31 -0.66
N SER A 140 11.08 -4.39 -1.19
CA SER A 140 12.52 -4.51 -1.34
C SER A 140 13.18 -3.20 -0.96
N ILE A 141 14.30 -3.30 -0.26
CA ILE A 141 15.08 -2.16 0.18
C ILE A 141 16.48 -2.29 -0.42
N ASN A 142 16.89 -1.31 -1.17
CA ASN A 142 18.26 -1.13 -1.59
C ASN A 142 18.82 0.21 -1.09
N ASN A 143 20.11 0.48 -1.32
CA ASN A 143 20.80 1.64 -0.76
C ASN A 143 20.14 3.00 -1.04
N ASN A 144 19.32 3.11 -2.07
CA ASN A 144 18.77 4.38 -2.53
C ASN A 144 17.25 4.40 -2.63
N MET A 145 16.58 3.27 -2.53
CA MET A 145 15.15 3.18 -2.81
C MET A 145 14.48 2.07 -1.99
N ILE A 146 13.25 2.35 -1.57
CA ILE A 146 12.30 1.34 -1.09
C ILE A 146 11.24 1.18 -2.19
N ALA A 147 11.05 -0.04 -2.67
CA ALA A 147 9.98 -0.40 -3.58
C ALA A 147 9.02 -1.37 -2.88
N PHE A 148 7.72 -1.21 -3.09
CA PHE A 148 6.72 -2.09 -2.51
C PHE A 148 5.49 -2.23 -3.41
N ALA A 149 4.80 -3.36 -3.31
CA ALA A 149 3.59 -3.63 -4.07
C ALA A 149 2.71 -4.68 -3.36
N SER A 150 1.44 -4.71 -3.72
CA SER A 150 0.51 -5.78 -3.31
C SER A 150 0.54 -7.00 -4.23
N ASP A 151 1.35 -6.97 -5.29
CA ASP A 151 1.53 -8.07 -6.25
C ASP A 151 3.00 -8.12 -6.67
N LEU A 152 3.57 -9.31 -6.66
CA LEU A 152 5.00 -9.51 -6.95
C LEU A 152 5.35 -9.13 -8.39
N ARG A 153 4.47 -9.41 -9.36
CA ARG A 153 4.66 -9.02 -10.77
C ARG A 153 4.74 -7.50 -10.95
N SER A 154 3.97 -6.76 -10.13
CA SER A 154 4.07 -5.29 -10.13
C SER A 154 5.43 -4.84 -9.61
N LEU A 155 5.95 -5.48 -8.57
CA LEU A 155 7.28 -5.17 -8.04
C LEU A 155 8.40 -5.48 -9.04
N GLU A 156 8.31 -6.61 -9.76
CA GLU A 156 9.23 -7.00 -10.84
C GLU A 156 9.30 -5.96 -11.97
N ASN A 157 8.22 -5.25 -12.23
CA ASN A 157 8.23 -4.17 -13.21
C ASN A 157 8.97 -2.91 -12.71
N ILE A 158 9.07 -2.73 -11.38
CA ILE A 158 9.66 -1.53 -10.78
C ILE A 158 11.16 -1.72 -10.54
N ILE A 159 11.56 -2.90 -10.06
CA ILE A 159 12.93 -3.21 -9.64
C ILE A 159 13.42 -4.54 -10.20
N ASP A 160 14.74 -4.73 -10.19
CA ASP A 160 15.32 -6.06 -10.29
C ASP A 160 15.17 -6.76 -8.91
N CYS A 161 14.36 -7.80 -8.87
CA CYS A 161 14.09 -8.58 -7.66
C CYS A 161 15.25 -9.53 -7.30
N GLY A 162 16.26 -9.65 -8.15
CA GLY A 162 17.44 -10.47 -7.92
C GLY A 162 17.23 -11.96 -8.13
N GLU A 163 18.04 -12.77 -7.46
CA GLU A 163 18.04 -14.22 -7.62
C GLU A 163 16.86 -14.89 -6.90
N ILE A 164 16.47 -16.05 -7.43
CA ILE A 164 15.52 -16.95 -6.78
C ILE A 164 16.09 -17.42 -5.44
N ASN A 165 15.23 -17.43 -4.42
CA ASN A 165 15.55 -17.91 -3.10
C ASN A 165 15.35 -19.45 -3.00
N PRO A 166 16.44 -20.25 -2.86
CA PRO A 166 16.32 -21.72 -2.80
C PRO A 166 15.46 -22.20 -1.64
N LEU A 167 15.46 -21.50 -0.48
CA LEU A 167 14.64 -21.87 0.67
C LEU A 167 13.16 -21.65 0.41
N ALA A 168 12.81 -20.61 -0.36
CA ALA A 168 11.43 -20.40 -0.78
C ALA A 168 10.96 -21.48 -1.76
N VAL A 169 11.83 -21.90 -2.67
CA VAL A 169 11.54 -23.02 -3.59
C VAL A 169 11.34 -24.32 -2.82
N GLU A 170 12.22 -24.64 -1.86
CA GLU A 170 12.08 -25.81 -0.98
C GLU A 170 10.75 -25.77 -0.21
N SER A 171 10.42 -24.62 0.39
CA SER A 171 9.17 -24.38 1.10
C SER A 171 7.96 -24.66 0.21
N LEU A 172 7.97 -24.11 -1.00
CA LEU A 172 6.88 -24.29 -1.98
C LEU A 172 6.68 -25.77 -2.34
N PHE A 173 7.75 -26.54 -2.60
CA PHE A 173 7.64 -27.95 -2.91
C PHE A 173 7.18 -28.80 -1.72
N LYS A 174 7.65 -28.48 -0.51
CA LYS A 174 7.37 -29.25 0.70
C LYS A 174 5.99 -28.95 1.29
N TYR A 175 5.61 -27.66 1.33
CA TYR A 175 4.42 -27.18 2.03
C TYR A 175 3.33 -26.62 1.12
N ARG A 176 3.57 -26.47 -0.19
CA ARG A 176 2.67 -25.88 -1.17
C ARG A 176 2.45 -24.37 -0.99
N PHE A 177 3.26 -23.72 -0.15
CA PHE A 177 3.29 -22.27 0.02
C PHE A 177 4.68 -21.80 0.48
N ILE A 178 4.94 -20.51 0.34
CA ILE A 178 6.14 -19.87 0.86
C ILE A 178 5.73 -19.13 2.14
N TYR A 179 6.34 -19.47 3.26
CA TYR A 179 6.01 -18.87 4.55
C TYR A 179 6.82 -17.59 4.82
N ASP A 180 6.15 -16.62 5.47
CA ASP A 180 6.80 -15.39 5.87
C ASP A 180 8.03 -15.64 6.77
N PRO A 181 9.09 -14.83 6.64
CA PRO A 181 9.23 -13.65 5.79
C PRO A 181 9.83 -13.95 4.40
N LEU A 182 9.83 -15.20 3.94
CA LEU A 182 10.40 -15.57 2.66
C LEU A 182 9.54 -15.08 1.49
N SER A 183 10.20 -14.70 0.41
CA SER A 183 9.61 -14.56 -0.91
C SER A 183 10.36 -15.43 -1.90
N ILE A 184 9.81 -15.59 -3.12
CA ILE A 184 10.48 -16.34 -4.19
C ILE A 184 11.83 -15.72 -4.58
N TYR A 185 12.05 -14.43 -4.30
CA TYR A 185 13.29 -13.71 -4.54
C TYR A 185 14.03 -13.40 -3.24
N LYS A 186 15.38 -13.44 -3.28
CA LYS A 186 16.23 -13.18 -2.12
C LYS A 186 16.11 -11.75 -1.56
N ASN A 187 15.91 -10.77 -2.45
CA ASN A 187 15.89 -9.34 -2.10
C ASN A 187 14.47 -8.78 -1.91
N VAL A 188 13.46 -9.64 -1.89
CA VAL A 188 12.05 -9.27 -1.68
C VAL A 188 11.53 -9.97 -0.42
N HIS A 189 10.80 -9.22 0.37
CA HIS A 189 10.20 -9.66 1.63
C HIS A 189 8.71 -9.48 1.62
#